data_98d92f68b4948cc556f61482842ea524
#
_entry.id   98d92f68b4948cc556f61482842ea524
#
_cell.length_a   1.000
_cell.length_b   1.000
_cell.length_c   1.000
_cell.angle_alpha   90.00
_cell.angle_beta   90.00
_cell.angle_gamma   90.00
#
_symmetry.space_group_name_H-M   'P 1'
#
loop_
_entity.id
_entity.type
_entity.pdbx_description
1 polymer ?
#
loop_
_entity_poly.entity_id
_entity_poly.type
_entity_poly.pdbx_seq_one_letter_code
_entity_poly.pdbx_strand_id
1 'polypeptide(L)'
;MRRREKKAVKKIVLGRIHRLFQLAELEFPKHPDRSRRYVEIARRLGMKNKVRIPRKWKRRFCKRCGAFWVPGRNLLVRTKPRPQPHVEYICLECGARRRVPYLREKLKTKH
;
A
#
# COMPACT_ATOMS: atom_id res chain seq x y z
N MET A 1 8.85 -26.50 10.32
CA MET A 1 8.94 -25.29 11.15
C MET A 1 7.77 -25.25 12.13
N ARG A 2 8.03 -25.06 13.41
CA ARG A 2 7.00 -25.01 14.45
C ARG A 2 6.17 -23.73 14.35
N ARG A 3 4.90 -23.76 14.85
CA ARG A 3 4.00 -22.60 14.81
C ARG A 3 4.62 -21.34 15.42
N ARG A 4 5.33 -21.46 16.54
CA ARG A 4 5.98 -20.33 17.22
C ARG A 4 7.07 -19.69 16.35
N GLU A 5 7.85 -20.52 15.66
CA GLU A 5 8.91 -20.05 14.76
C GLU A 5 8.32 -19.32 13.55
N LYS A 6 7.23 -19.85 12.99
CA LYS A 6 6.52 -19.19 11.88
C LYS A 6 5.96 -17.82 12.28
N LYS A 7 5.37 -17.73 13.48
CA LYS A 7 4.86 -16.45 14.00
C LYS A 7 5.99 -15.44 14.24
N ALA A 8 7.10 -15.88 14.79
CA ALA A 8 8.27 -15.03 15.02
C ALA A 8 8.84 -14.52 13.71
N VAL A 9 8.98 -15.37 12.70
CA VAL A 9 9.44 -14.99 11.36
C VAL A 9 8.49 -13.99 10.72
N LYS A 10 7.18 -14.24 10.77
CA LYS A 10 6.17 -13.31 10.24
C LYS A 10 6.26 -11.93 10.88
N LYS A 11 6.44 -11.88 12.19
CA LYS A 11 6.56 -10.62 12.93
C LYS A 11 7.80 -9.84 12.48
N ILE A 12 8.93 -10.50 12.31
CA ILE A 12 10.17 -9.89 11.83
C ILE A 12 9.98 -9.37 10.40
N VAL A 13 9.39 -10.17 9.52
CA VAL A 13 9.14 -9.79 8.13
C VAL A 13 8.20 -8.59 8.04
N LEU A 14 7.12 -8.58 8.82
CA LEU A 14 6.20 -7.45 8.87
C LEU A 14 6.89 -6.17 9.33
N GLY A 15 7.78 -6.27 10.32
CA GLY A 15 8.57 -5.14 10.78
C GLY A 15 9.47 -4.57 9.69
N ARG A 16 10.11 -5.44 8.89
CA ARG A 16 10.94 -5.04 7.76
C ARG A 16 10.12 -4.40 6.65
N ILE A 17 8.97 -4.97 6.32
CA ILE A 17 8.05 -4.41 5.32
C ILE A 17 7.62 -3.01 5.75
N HIS A 18 7.20 -2.85 7.00
CA HIS A 18 6.80 -1.56 7.55
C HIS A 18 7.93 -0.54 7.43
N ARG A 19 9.15 -0.93 7.79
CA ARG A 19 10.33 -0.06 7.70
C ARG A 19 10.62 0.35 6.27
N LEU A 20 10.53 -0.58 5.32
CA LEU A 20 10.74 -0.29 3.90
C LEU A 20 9.74 0.73 3.37
N PHE A 21 8.47 0.62 3.75
CA PHE A 21 7.46 1.59 3.35
C PHE A 21 7.68 2.95 4.01
N GLN A 22 8.14 2.98 5.26
CA GLN A 22 8.50 4.23 5.91
C GLN A 22 9.66 4.92 5.18
N LEU A 23 10.67 4.16 4.78
CA LEU A 23 11.79 4.68 3.99
C LEU A 23 11.33 5.19 2.62
N ALA A 24 10.40 4.47 1.98
CA ALA A 24 9.82 4.90 0.71
C ALA A 24 9.12 6.26 0.86
N GLU A 25 8.38 6.45 1.94
CA GLU A 25 7.70 7.71 2.22
C GLU A 25 8.70 8.85 2.45
N LEU A 26 9.76 8.59 3.20
CA LEU A 26 10.79 9.59 3.49
C LEU A 26 11.61 10.00 2.24
N GLU A 27 11.93 9.02 1.39
CA GLU A 27 12.77 9.26 0.21
C GLU A 27 12.00 9.83 -0.98
N PHE A 28 10.69 9.71 -1.02
CA PHE A 28 9.90 10.08 -2.18
C PHE A 28 10.12 11.52 -2.67
N PRO A 29 10.14 12.55 -1.80
CA PRO A 29 10.30 13.93 -2.25
C PRO A 29 11.61 14.19 -2.99
N LYS A 30 12.68 13.50 -2.62
CA LYS A 30 14.01 13.69 -3.20
C LYS A 30 14.35 12.63 -4.24
N HIS A 31 13.97 11.37 -3.99
CA HIS A 31 14.36 10.23 -4.79
C HIS A 31 13.18 9.27 -5.01
N PRO A 32 12.24 9.61 -5.94
CA PRO A 32 11.09 8.73 -6.22
C PRO A 32 11.51 7.34 -6.70
N ASP A 33 12.65 7.22 -7.38
CA ASP A 33 13.19 5.94 -7.85
C ASP A 33 13.52 5.01 -6.69
N ARG A 34 14.10 5.56 -5.62
CA ARG A 34 14.42 4.79 -4.40
C ARG A 34 13.15 4.33 -3.71
N SER A 35 12.12 5.17 -3.66
CA SER A 35 10.82 4.79 -3.11
C SER A 35 10.23 3.61 -3.85
N ARG A 36 10.27 3.63 -5.17
CA ARG A 36 9.82 2.50 -6.01
C ARG A 36 10.61 1.23 -5.69
N ARG A 37 11.92 1.36 -5.52
CA ARG A 37 12.79 0.24 -5.19
C ARG A 37 12.45 -0.36 -3.82
N TYR A 38 12.21 0.47 -2.82
CA TYR A 38 11.79 0.01 -1.49
C TYR A 38 10.47 -0.74 -1.52
N VAL A 39 9.49 -0.23 -2.28
CA VAL A 39 8.21 -0.91 -2.48
C VAL A 39 8.42 -2.29 -3.12
N GLU A 40 9.25 -2.37 -4.15
CA GLU A 40 9.57 -3.63 -4.83
C GLU A 40 10.18 -4.65 -3.85
N ILE A 41 11.15 -4.21 -3.06
CA ILE A 41 11.81 -5.07 -2.06
C ILE A 41 10.79 -5.56 -1.03
N ALA A 42 9.92 -4.67 -0.53
CA ALA A 42 8.89 -5.02 0.42
C ALA A 42 7.91 -6.06 -0.14
N ARG A 43 7.49 -5.88 -1.39
CA ARG A 43 6.58 -6.83 -2.06
C ARG A 43 7.22 -8.20 -2.24
N ARG A 44 8.48 -8.24 -2.67
CA ARG A 44 9.23 -9.50 -2.82
C ARG A 44 9.41 -10.21 -1.49
N LEU A 45 9.72 -9.45 -0.45
CA LEU A 45 9.90 -10.00 0.90
C LEU A 45 8.60 -10.63 1.41
N GLY A 46 7.46 -9.97 1.19
CA GLY A 46 6.14 -10.50 1.54
C GLY A 46 5.81 -11.78 0.77
N MET A 47 6.06 -11.80 -0.53
CA MET A 47 5.80 -12.98 -1.37
C MET A 47 6.69 -14.16 -0.98
N LYS A 48 7.97 -13.90 -0.74
CA LYS A 48 8.94 -14.95 -0.36
C LYS A 48 8.56 -15.64 0.95
N ASN A 49 8.08 -14.87 1.92
CA ASN A 49 7.75 -15.38 3.26
C ASN A 49 6.26 -15.65 3.44
N LYS A 50 5.45 -15.53 2.39
CA LYS A 50 3.99 -15.71 2.42
C LYS A 50 3.32 -14.82 3.47
N VAL A 51 3.80 -13.59 3.60
CA VAL A 51 3.27 -12.58 4.50
C VAL A 51 2.55 -11.52 3.68
N ARG A 52 1.30 -11.23 4.05
CA ARG A 52 0.52 -10.20 3.38
C ARG A 52 0.98 -8.81 3.81
N ILE A 53 1.09 -7.91 2.84
CA ILE A 53 1.38 -6.51 3.12
C ILE A 53 0.19 -5.92 3.89
N PRO A 54 0.42 -5.21 5.01
CA PRO A 54 -0.65 -4.57 5.76
C PRO A 54 -1.52 -3.67 4.89
N ARG A 55 -2.83 -3.65 5.14
CA ARG A 55 -3.81 -2.87 4.37
C ARG A 55 -3.42 -1.38 4.29
N LYS A 56 -2.85 -0.84 5.35
CA LYS A 56 -2.34 0.53 5.41
C LYS A 56 -1.39 0.82 4.26
N TRP A 57 -0.45 -0.09 3.96
CA TRP A 57 0.56 0.09 2.93
C TRP A 57 0.10 -0.37 1.55
N LYS A 58 -0.84 -1.31 1.47
CA LYS A 58 -1.42 -1.74 0.18
C LYS A 58 -2.05 -0.58 -0.59
N ARG A 59 -2.56 0.41 0.11
CA ARG A 59 -3.18 1.60 -0.48
C ARG A 59 -2.18 2.70 -0.80
N ARG A 60 -0.90 2.45 -0.58
CA ARG A 60 0.16 3.43 -0.77
C ARG A 60 1.09 3.13 -1.94
N PHE A 61 0.77 2.12 -2.74
CA PHE A 61 1.56 1.81 -3.94
C PHE A 61 0.68 1.27 -5.07
N CYS A 62 1.17 1.46 -6.31
CA CYS A 62 0.50 0.93 -7.49
C CYS A 62 0.92 -0.51 -7.72
N LYS A 63 -0.03 -1.42 -7.79
CA LYS A 63 0.24 -2.84 -8.07
C LYS A 63 0.77 -3.05 -9.49
N ARG A 64 0.43 -2.15 -10.40
CA ARG A 64 0.80 -2.26 -11.81
C ARG A 64 2.20 -1.76 -12.08
N CYS A 65 2.56 -0.55 -11.64
CA CYS A 65 3.87 0.05 -11.93
C CYS A 65 4.82 0.06 -10.74
N GLY A 66 4.33 -0.24 -9.53
CA GLY A 66 5.16 -0.29 -8.33
C GLY A 66 5.50 1.07 -7.72
N ALA A 67 4.96 2.16 -8.25
CA ALA A 67 5.22 3.49 -7.72
C ALA A 67 4.63 3.66 -6.33
N PHE A 68 5.37 4.31 -5.44
CA PHE A 68 4.85 4.70 -4.13
C PHE A 68 3.93 5.90 -4.32
N TRP A 69 2.68 5.82 -3.84
CA TRP A 69 1.69 6.85 -4.05
C TRP A 69 1.76 7.96 -3.00
N VAL A 70 1.89 9.18 -3.47
CA VAL A 70 1.76 10.37 -2.64
C VAL A 70 0.61 11.21 -3.20
N PRO A 71 -0.52 11.33 -2.47
CA PRO A 71 -1.66 12.09 -2.96
C PRO A 71 -1.28 13.53 -3.34
N GLY A 72 -1.73 13.98 -4.49
CA GLY A 72 -1.41 15.30 -5.01
C GLY A 72 -0.15 15.38 -5.85
N ARG A 73 0.71 14.34 -5.84
CA ARG A 73 1.91 14.29 -6.67
C ARG A 73 1.81 13.27 -7.80
N ASN A 74 1.64 12.00 -7.46
CA ASN A 74 1.53 10.93 -8.45
C ASN A 74 0.26 10.11 -8.30
N LEU A 75 -0.64 10.54 -7.43
CA LEU A 75 -1.90 9.87 -7.17
C LEU A 75 -3.03 10.89 -7.13
N LEU A 76 -4.07 10.64 -7.92
CA LEU A 76 -5.31 11.38 -7.86
C LEU A 76 -6.33 10.56 -7.07
N VAL A 77 -6.89 11.15 -6.03
CA VAL A 77 -7.90 10.51 -5.18
C VAL A 77 -9.23 11.21 -5.39
N ARG A 78 -10.24 10.46 -5.77
CA ARG A 78 -11.61 10.98 -5.97
C ARG A 78 -12.61 10.17 -5.17
N THR A 79 -13.56 10.87 -4.56
CA THR A 79 -14.69 10.23 -3.88
C THR A 79 -15.88 10.23 -4.83
N LYS A 80 -16.48 9.06 -5.05
CA LYS A 80 -17.66 8.94 -5.92
C LYS A 80 -18.80 8.27 -5.16
N PRO A 81 -20.01 8.88 -5.17
CA PRO A 81 -21.16 8.30 -4.48
C PRO A 81 -21.86 7.18 -5.26
N ARG A 82 -21.68 7.11 -6.57
CA ARG A 82 -22.39 6.16 -7.43
C ARG A 82 -21.44 5.27 -8.23
N PRO A 83 -21.83 3.99 -8.54
CA PRO A 83 -23.09 3.34 -8.15
C PRO A 83 -23.16 3.01 -6.66
N GLN A 84 -21.99 2.85 -5.99
CA GLN A 84 -21.87 2.70 -4.54
C GLN A 84 -20.81 3.67 -4.04
N PRO A 85 -20.91 4.16 -2.79
CA PRO A 85 -19.87 5.01 -2.24
C PRO A 85 -18.50 4.33 -2.32
N HIS A 86 -17.56 4.97 -3.02
CA HIS A 86 -16.19 4.44 -3.16
C HIS A 86 -15.18 5.55 -3.34
N VAL A 87 -13.93 5.24 -3.04
CA VAL A 87 -12.80 6.10 -3.33
C VAL A 87 -12.10 5.55 -4.56
N GLU A 88 -11.86 6.40 -5.56
CA GLU A 88 -11.13 6.02 -6.76
C GLU A 88 -9.71 6.56 -6.69
N TYR A 89 -8.75 5.65 -6.79
CA TYR A 89 -7.32 5.98 -6.86
C TYR A 89 -6.87 5.88 -8.31
N ILE A 90 -6.31 6.96 -8.83
CA ILE A 90 -5.79 7.00 -10.21
C ILE A 90 -4.29 7.25 -10.14
N CYS A 91 -3.51 6.26 -10.59
CA CYS A 91 -2.06 6.40 -10.66
C CYS A 91 -1.70 7.33 -11.82
N LEU A 92 -1.04 8.45 -11.53
CA LEU A 92 -0.67 9.42 -12.55
C LEU A 92 0.55 8.97 -13.36
N GLU A 93 1.28 7.95 -12.91
CA GLU A 93 2.44 7.43 -13.62
C GLU A 93 2.10 6.39 -14.68
N CYS A 94 1.15 5.49 -14.40
CA CYS A 94 0.77 4.43 -15.35
C CYS A 94 -0.70 4.46 -15.79
N GLY A 95 -1.52 5.32 -15.17
CA GLY A 95 -2.94 5.42 -15.48
C GLY A 95 -3.82 4.34 -14.86
N ALA A 96 -3.26 3.45 -14.05
CA ALA A 96 -4.04 2.41 -13.39
C ALA A 96 -5.06 3.03 -12.43
N ARG A 97 -6.25 2.43 -12.36
CA ARG A 97 -7.32 2.87 -11.47
C ARG A 97 -7.65 1.77 -10.47
N ARG A 98 -7.91 2.17 -9.24
CA ARG A 98 -8.33 1.26 -8.18
C ARG A 98 -9.51 1.87 -7.45
N ARG A 99 -10.57 1.08 -7.26
CA ARG A 99 -11.75 1.49 -6.52
C ARG A 99 -11.79 0.78 -5.18
N VAL A 100 -12.01 1.54 -4.12
CA VAL A 100 -12.11 1.00 -2.76
C VAL A 100 -13.46 1.42 -2.18
N PRO A 101 -14.38 0.47 -1.93
CA PRO A 101 -15.66 0.81 -1.30
C PRO A 101 -15.44 1.32 0.12
N TYR A 102 -16.15 2.35 0.52
CA TYR A 102 -16.07 2.88 1.88
C TYR A 102 -17.38 2.83 2.66
N LEU A 103 -18.36 2.10 2.12
CA LEU A 103 -19.69 2.00 2.75
C LEU A 103 -19.61 1.49 4.19
N ARG A 104 -18.76 0.48 4.43
CA ARG A 104 -18.54 -0.07 5.77
C ARG A 104 -17.97 0.95 6.74
N GLU A 105 -17.00 1.73 6.29
CA GLU A 105 -16.39 2.79 7.11
C GLU A 105 -17.40 3.89 7.42
N LYS A 106 -18.21 4.26 6.44
CA LYS A 106 -19.28 5.25 6.62
C LYS A 106 -20.32 4.79 7.64
N LEU A 107 -20.69 3.51 7.62
CA LEU A 107 -21.63 2.94 8.60
C LEU A 107 -21.01 2.87 10.00
N LYS A 108 -19.72 2.57 10.12
CA LYS A 108 -19.01 2.55 11.40
C LYS A 108 -18.87 3.93 12.03
N THR A 109 -18.74 4.97 11.22
CA THR A 109 -18.57 6.34 11.71
C THR A 109 -19.87 7.03 12.07
N LYS A 110 -21.01 6.43 11.82
CA LYS A 110 -22.34 6.98 12.15
C LYS A 110 -22.82 6.68 13.58
N HIS A 111 -21.98 6.20 14.42
CA HIS A 111 -22.36 5.92 15.81
C HIS A 111 -22.25 7.14 16.68
#